data_83bc0b97a0a47048f41acc4259478ba0
#
_entry.id   83bc0b97a0a47048f41acc4259478ba0
#
_cell.length_a   1.000
_cell.length_b   1.000
_cell.length_c   1.000
_cell.angle_alpha   90.00
_cell.angle_beta   90.00
_cell.angle_gamma   90.00
#
_symmetry.space_group_name_H-M   'P 1'
#
loop_
_entity.id
_entity.type
_entity.pdbx_description
1 polymer ?
#
loop_
_entity_poly.entity_id
_entity_poly.type
_entity_poly.pdbx_seq_one_letter_code
_entity_poly.pdbx_strand_id
1 'polypeptide(L)'
;MQEGIIKEKGIVLRHSPIELAEHWLLAISGLLLIFSGFGELPMYKRYMLTEIPGLGWVGDFFINLKIHYLAGIVFVSIMVFHALYHGWLRHQGLIPRKGDVRTSLITVLSMFGFGEEPKSDKYLPEQRLAYAYLGGVGLILVLTGLVKVIKNLPGVYFSPSLITGMTLIHTFATIFFLLGVLAHLAALIFKVNRPLVKSIFTGKVDLEYAQDRHTIWYDEMMKNKGEVKVEAEVKEEVKAERSREVEVAEKFIETESIKEDVKMATTLKVKGMSCQHCVMSVTKALGQLEGIKNVQVDLAKGEVRFDNTKEVPPHRIEKAIEEAGYGVIS
;
A
#
# COMPACT_ATOMS: atom_id res chain seq x y z
N MET A 1 -0.39 0.52 4.39
CA MET A 1 0.43 1.70 4.06
C MET A 1 1.88 1.48 4.49
N GLN A 2 2.84 1.91 3.65
CA GLN A 2 4.27 1.55 3.81
C GLN A 2 5.04 2.53 4.71
N GLU A 3 4.44 3.05 5.76
CA GLU A 3 5.13 3.91 6.72
C GLU A 3 6.05 3.06 7.61
N GLY A 4 7.25 3.54 7.86
CA GLY A 4 8.26 2.85 8.66
C GLY A 4 9.08 1.79 7.92
N ILE A 5 8.89 1.59 6.60
CA ILE A 5 9.71 0.64 5.83
C ILE A 5 11.12 1.19 5.67
N ILE A 6 12.11 0.44 6.15
CA ILE A 6 13.52 0.70 5.90
C ILE A 6 13.80 0.31 4.45
N LYS A 7 13.84 1.28 3.53
CA LYS A 7 14.00 1.03 2.09
C LYS A 7 15.44 0.74 1.68
N GLU A 8 16.41 1.28 2.40
CA GLU A 8 17.86 1.09 2.16
C GLU A 8 18.57 1.09 3.50
N LYS A 9 19.80 0.58 3.54
CA LYS A 9 20.61 0.63 4.77
C LYS A 9 20.72 2.09 5.25
N GLY A 10 20.06 2.39 6.36
CA GLY A 10 20.17 3.69 7.02
C GLY A 10 19.10 4.74 6.72
N ILE A 11 18.02 4.43 5.97
CA ILE A 11 16.94 5.40 5.65
C ILE A 11 15.55 4.83 5.96
N VAL A 12 14.69 5.65 6.58
CA VAL A 12 13.32 5.30 6.96
C VAL A 12 12.32 6.24 6.27
N LEU A 13 11.22 5.69 5.76
CA LEU A 13 10.11 6.48 5.24
C LEU A 13 9.27 7.00 6.41
N ARG A 14 9.24 8.34 6.59
CA ARG A 14 8.49 9.02 7.65
C ARG A 14 7.14 9.52 7.17
N HIS A 15 7.07 10.06 5.95
CA HIS A 15 5.88 10.66 5.37
C HIS A 15 5.55 10.05 4.01
N SER A 16 4.27 9.80 3.79
CA SER A 16 3.77 9.38 2.48
C SER A 16 3.77 10.56 1.49
N PRO A 17 3.77 10.32 0.18
CA PRO A 17 3.62 11.38 -0.82
C PRO A 17 2.35 12.22 -0.64
N ILE A 18 1.26 11.61 -0.13
CA ILE A 18 -0.01 12.30 0.14
C ILE A 18 0.19 13.29 1.30
N GLU A 19 0.80 12.87 2.42
CA GLU A 19 1.09 13.76 3.54
C GLU A 19 1.99 14.93 3.15
N LEU A 20 2.95 14.71 2.25
CA LEU A 20 3.81 15.78 1.72
C LEU A 20 3.00 16.76 0.87
N ALA A 21 2.13 16.26 0.00
CA ALA A 21 1.27 17.10 -0.83
C ALA A 21 0.29 17.93 0.03
N GLU A 22 -0.34 17.32 1.03
CA GLU A 22 -1.21 18.02 1.98
C GLU A 22 -0.46 19.14 2.71
N HIS A 23 0.71 18.83 3.25
CA HIS A 23 1.52 19.81 3.95
C HIS A 23 1.85 21.03 3.07
N TRP A 24 2.34 20.80 1.85
CA TRP A 24 2.74 21.89 0.96
C TRP A 24 1.56 22.69 0.42
N LEU A 25 0.46 22.04 0.11
CA LEU A 25 -0.76 22.74 -0.33
C LEU A 25 -1.36 23.60 0.79
N LEU A 26 -1.39 23.09 2.04
CA LEU A 26 -1.81 23.88 3.20
C LEU A 26 -0.84 25.02 3.50
N ALA A 27 0.46 24.78 3.43
CA ALA A 27 1.46 25.80 3.69
C ALA A 27 1.40 26.93 2.66
N ILE A 28 1.39 26.62 1.36
CA ILE A 28 1.34 27.62 0.29
C ILE A 28 0.03 28.40 0.33
N SER A 29 -1.12 27.70 0.41
CA SER A 29 -2.42 28.39 0.47
C SER A 29 -2.57 29.21 1.75
N GLY A 30 -2.09 28.72 2.90
CA GLY A 30 -2.09 29.46 4.16
C GLY A 30 -1.24 30.74 4.11
N LEU A 31 -0.05 30.66 3.52
CA LEU A 31 0.81 31.84 3.32
C LEU A 31 0.17 32.87 2.36
N LEU A 32 -0.45 32.39 1.29
CA LEU A 32 -1.20 33.28 0.37
C LEU A 32 -2.41 33.93 1.04
N LEU A 33 -3.11 33.22 1.94
CA LEU A 33 -4.21 33.76 2.74
C LEU A 33 -3.72 34.84 3.70
N ILE A 34 -2.60 34.63 4.40
CA ILE A 34 -1.99 35.65 5.26
C ILE A 34 -1.59 36.86 4.42
N PHE A 35 -0.90 36.65 3.32
CA PHE A 35 -0.45 37.72 2.42
C PHE A 35 -1.64 38.55 1.92
N SER A 36 -2.63 37.93 1.31
CA SER A 36 -3.79 38.63 0.74
C SER A 36 -4.67 39.29 1.82
N GLY A 37 -4.79 38.65 3.01
CA GLY A 37 -5.51 39.23 4.14
C GLY A 37 -4.89 40.55 4.64
N PHE A 38 -3.56 40.67 4.65
CA PHE A 38 -2.89 41.93 4.92
C PHE A 38 -3.13 42.99 3.84
N GLY A 39 -3.27 42.57 2.57
CA GLY A 39 -3.65 43.45 1.47
C GLY A 39 -5.08 43.99 1.61
N GLU A 40 -6.03 43.16 2.06
CA GLU A 40 -7.42 43.59 2.34
C GLU A 40 -7.50 44.57 3.53
N LEU A 41 -6.58 44.49 4.51
CA LEU A 41 -6.47 45.40 5.65
C LEU A 41 -5.67 46.68 5.36
N PRO A 42 -5.52 47.13 4.15
CA PRO A 42 -4.61 48.06 3.49
C PRO A 42 -3.23 48.26 4.18
N MET A 43 -2.69 47.20 4.76
CA MET A 43 -1.38 47.23 5.45
C MET A 43 -0.24 47.60 4.52
N TYR A 44 -0.27 47.10 3.29
CA TYR A 44 0.80 47.37 2.31
C TYR A 44 0.86 48.82 1.87
N LYS A 45 -0.29 49.52 1.80
CA LYS A 45 -0.30 50.98 1.55
C LYS A 45 0.18 51.74 2.79
N ARG A 46 -0.26 51.32 3.98
CA ARG A 46 0.07 51.96 5.25
C ARG A 46 1.58 51.93 5.51
N TYR A 47 2.26 50.82 5.14
CA TYR A 47 3.72 50.66 5.32
C TYR A 47 4.52 50.91 4.06
N MET A 48 3.94 51.59 3.05
CA MET A 48 4.62 52.07 1.83
C MET A 48 5.23 50.96 0.98
N LEU A 49 4.78 49.67 1.14
CA LEU A 49 5.28 48.60 0.28
C LEU A 49 4.90 48.81 -1.19
N THR A 50 3.78 49.52 -1.42
CA THR A 50 3.30 49.85 -2.78
C THR A 50 4.16 50.85 -3.51
N GLU A 51 5.08 51.57 -2.82
CA GLU A 51 5.99 52.52 -3.40
C GLU A 51 7.28 51.85 -3.94
N ILE A 52 7.50 50.59 -3.58
CA ILE A 52 8.61 49.79 -4.10
C ILE A 52 8.32 49.46 -5.57
N PRO A 53 9.24 49.74 -6.50
CA PRO A 53 9.06 49.43 -7.92
C PRO A 53 8.69 47.95 -8.14
N GLY A 54 7.61 47.73 -8.88
CA GLY A 54 7.04 46.39 -9.15
C GLY A 54 6.09 45.83 -8.10
N LEU A 55 5.94 46.48 -6.92
CA LEU A 55 5.01 46.02 -5.86
C LEU A 55 3.71 46.85 -5.75
N GLY A 56 3.45 47.79 -6.65
CA GLY A 56 2.24 48.63 -6.60
C GLY A 56 0.95 47.81 -6.51
N TRP A 57 0.90 46.65 -7.14
CA TRP A 57 -0.24 45.76 -7.17
C TRP A 57 -0.60 45.13 -5.82
N VAL A 58 0.32 44.98 -4.88
CA VAL A 58 0.06 44.40 -3.55
C VAL A 58 -0.93 45.26 -2.72
N GLY A 59 -1.07 46.53 -3.08
CA GLY A 59 -2.05 47.43 -2.47
C GLY A 59 -3.41 47.43 -3.15
N ASP A 60 -3.63 46.69 -4.20
CA ASP A 60 -4.93 46.58 -4.87
C ASP A 60 -5.85 45.62 -4.11
N PHE A 61 -6.97 46.15 -3.62
CA PHE A 61 -7.94 45.39 -2.87
C PHE A 61 -8.53 44.21 -3.68
N PHE A 62 -8.88 44.44 -4.95
CA PHE A 62 -9.53 43.41 -5.76
C PHE A 62 -8.57 42.31 -6.16
N ILE A 63 -7.29 42.61 -6.38
CA ILE A 63 -6.25 41.61 -6.61
C ILE A 63 -6.11 40.74 -5.36
N ASN A 64 -5.94 41.34 -4.18
CA ASN A 64 -5.84 40.61 -2.92
C ASN A 64 -7.08 39.76 -2.62
N LEU A 65 -8.28 40.28 -2.86
CA LEU A 65 -9.54 39.56 -2.68
C LEU A 65 -9.63 38.31 -3.57
N LYS A 66 -9.20 38.42 -4.86
CA LYS A 66 -9.16 37.27 -5.78
C LYS A 66 -8.15 36.22 -5.28
N ILE A 67 -6.97 36.62 -4.87
CA ILE A 67 -5.96 35.72 -4.32
C ILE A 67 -6.50 35.04 -3.06
N HIS A 68 -7.15 35.82 -2.17
CA HIS A 68 -7.72 35.31 -0.93
C HIS A 68 -8.78 34.24 -1.19
N TYR A 69 -9.72 34.45 -2.10
CA TYR A 69 -10.75 33.47 -2.44
C TYR A 69 -10.16 32.22 -3.08
N LEU A 70 -9.23 32.36 -4.03
CA LEU A 70 -8.61 31.22 -4.70
C LEU A 70 -7.80 30.37 -3.71
N ALA A 71 -6.97 31.02 -2.89
CA ALA A 71 -6.20 30.35 -1.84
C ALA A 71 -7.14 29.72 -0.78
N GLY A 72 -8.24 30.40 -0.44
CA GLY A 72 -9.26 29.91 0.50
C GLY A 72 -9.94 28.63 0.00
N ILE A 73 -10.30 28.55 -1.27
CA ILE A 73 -10.87 27.33 -1.86
C ILE A 73 -9.88 26.15 -1.73
N VAL A 74 -8.61 26.38 -2.07
CA VAL A 74 -7.57 25.33 -1.96
C VAL A 74 -7.41 24.92 -0.49
N PHE A 75 -7.24 25.88 0.41
CA PHE A 75 -7.04 25.63 1.84
C PHE A 75 -8.19 24.81 2.46
N VAL A 76 -9.44 25.22 2.22
CA VAL A 76 -10.64 24.52 2.71
C VAL A 76 -10.70 23.11 2.11
N SER A 77 -10.49 22.96 0.81
CA SER A 77 -10.54 21.66 0.14
C SER A 77 -9.52 20.67 0.73
N ILE A 78 -8.31 21.13 0.99
CA ILE A 78 -7.28 20.29 1.59
C ILE A 78 -7.58 20.01 3.07
N MET A 79 -8.09 20.95 3.85
CA MET A 79 -8.52 20.68 5.22
C MET A 79 -9.64 19.63 5.29
N VAL A 80 -10.62 19.70 4.41
CA VAL A 80 -11.69 18.69 4.32
C VAL A 80 -11.13 17.35 3.90
N PHE A 81 -10.30 17.32 2.87
CA PHE A 81 -9.62 16.09 2.43
C PHE A 81 -8.80 15.46 3.57
N HIS A 82 -8.00 16.26 4.27
CA HIS A 82 -7.19 15.83 5.42
C HIS A 82 -8.07 15.20 6.51
N ALA A 83 -9.17 15.88 6.90
CA ALA A 83 -10.06 15.36 7.92
C ALA A 83 -10.72 14.03 7.50
N LEU A 84 -11.18 13.92 6.26
CA LEU A 84 -11.81 12.71 5.73
C LEU A 84 -10.79 11.58 5.56
N TYR A 85 -9.64 11.85 4.95
CA TYR A 85 -8.61 10.86 4.65
C TYR A 85 -8.00 10.27 5.93
N HIS A 86 -7.54 11.12 6.84
CA HIS A 86 -6.94 10.66 8.10
C HIS A 86 -7.98 10.12 9.08
N GLY A 87 -9.21 10.64 9.06
CA GLY A 87 -10.34 10.11 9.81
C GLY A 87 -10.72 8.68 9.34
N TRP A 88 -10.81 8.47 8.03
CA TRP A 88 -11.07 7.14 7.45
C TRP A 88 -9.97 6.13 7.82
N LEU A 89 -8.71 6.53 7.69
CA LEU A 89 -7.55 5.69 7.97
C LEU A 89 -7.26 5.53 9.47
N ARG A 90 -8.03 6.21 10.32
CA ARG A 90 -7.84 6.24 11.79
C ARG A 90 -6.40 6.61 12.20
N HIS A 91 -5.78 7.52 11.47
CA HIS A 91 -4.44 8.01 11.79
C HIS A 91 -4.49 8.95 13.00
N GLN A 92 -4.27 8.40 14.19
CA GLN A 92 -4.35 9.14 15.45
C GLN A 92 -2.99 9.65 15.98
N GLY A 93 -1.92 9.45 15.22
CA GLY A 93 -0.56 9.77 15.68
C GLY A 93 -0.32 11.25 16.02
N LEU A 94 -1.03 12.17 15.36
CA LEU A 94 -0.95 13.63 15.59
C LEU A 94 -1.99 14.16 16.59
N ILE A 95 -2.90 13.33 17.09
CA ILE A 95 -3.90 13.77 18.07
C ILE A 95 -3.21 13.92 19.44
N PRO A 96 -3.39 15.06 20.15
CA PRO A 96 -2.83 15.28 21.47
C PRO A 96 -3.26 14.23 22.48
N ARG A 97 -2.34 13.82 23.32
CA ARG A 97 -2.54 12.82 24.39
C ARG A 97 -2.42 13.47 25.78
N LYS A 98 -3.00 12.83 26.79
CA LYS A 98 -2.83 13.28 28.17
C LYS A 98 -1.34 13.32 28.53
N GLY A 99 -0.88 14.44 29.06
CA GLY A 99 0.53 14.62 29.44
C GLY A 99 1.39 15.30 28.38
N ASP A 100 0.92 15.46 27.12
CA ASP A 100 1.72 16.08 26.06
C ASP A 100 2.21 17.50 26.41
N VAL A 101 1.41 18.30 27.09
CA VAL A 101 1.82 19.64 27.53
C VAL A 101 3.04 19.57 28.44
N ARG A 102 3.03 18.69 29.44
CA ARG A 102 4.16 18.51 30.37
C ARG A 102 5.38 17.95 29.63
N THR A 103 5.17 16.92 28.81
CA THR A 103 6.26 16.28 28.09
C THR A 103 6.86 17.23 27.04
N SER A 104 6.06 18.01 26.33
CA SER A 104 6.50 19.06 25.41
C SER A 104 7.36 20.11 26.11
N LEU A 105 6.98 20.54 27.31
CA LEU A 105 7.78 21.49 28.10
C LEU A 105 9.15 20.88 28.45
N ILE A 106 9.18 19.62 28.89
CA ILE A 106 10.45 18.94 29.20
C ILE A 106 11.31 18.81 27.92
N THR A 107 10.71 18.42 26.78
CA THR A 107 11.42 18.32 25.50
C THR A 107 12.00 19.67 25.08
N VAL A 108 11.23 20.75 25.21
CA VAL A 108 11.75 22.10 24.88
C VAL A 108 12.87 22.52 25.83
N LEU A 109 12.74 22.26 27.12
CA LEU A 109 13.78 22.56 28.11
C LEU A 109 15.06 21.76 27.85
N SER A 110 14.96 20.48 27.44
CA SER A 110 16.12 19.66 27.09
C SER A 110 16.89 20.22 25.88
N MET A 111 16.22 20.87 24.92
CA MET A 111 16.88 21.55 23.78
C MET A 111 17.76 22.73 24.21
N PHE A 112 17.50 23.30 25.41
CA PHE A 112 18.33 24.32 26.03
C PHE A 112 19.35 23.76 27.02
N GLY A 113 19.47 22.42 27.13
CA GLY A 113 20.40 21.74 28.02
C GLY A 113 19.86 21.48 29.43
N PHE A 114 18.56 21.64 29.68
CA PHE A 114 17.93 21.37 30.97
C PHE A 114 17.25 19.99 30.98
N GLY A 115 17.95 19.00 31.49
CA GLY A 115 17.44 17.62 31.61
C GLY A 115 17.61 16.78 30.36
N GLU A 116 17.05 15.57 30.39
CA GLU A 116 17.08 14.60 29.29
C GLU A 116 15.80 14.66 28.48
N GLU A 117 15.93 14.47 27.16
CA GLU A 117 14.76 14.40 26.27
C GLU A 117 13.97 13.11 26.52
N PRO A 118 12.64 13.19 26.74
CA PRO A 118 11.82 12.00 26.95
C PRO A 118 11.76 11.12 25.70
N LYS A 119 11.64 9.80 25.91
CA LYS A 119 11.40 8.85 24.81
C LYS A 119 10.16 9.25 24.01
N SER A 120 10.26 9.24 22.71
CA SER A 120 9.23 9.77 21.83
C SER A 120 8.83 8.79 20.72
N ASP A 121 7.56 8.91 20.31
CA ASP A 121 6.94 8.22 19.20
C ASP A 121 7.31 8.90 17.86
N LYS A 122 6.74 8.46 16.72
CA LYS A 122 6.87 9.06 15.39
C LYS A 122 6.66 10.59 15.42
N TYR A 123 5.67 11.04 16.19
CA TYR A 123 5.38 12.46 16.40
C TYR A 123 5.67 12.85 17.84
N LEU A 124 6.46 13.89 17.99
CA LEU A 124 6.83 14.46 19.28
C LEU A 124 5.62 15.17 19.94
N PRO A 125 5.57 15.26 21.28
CA PRO A 125 4.50 15.93 21.99
C PRO A 125 4.23 17.38 21.49
N GLU A 126 5.30 18.17 21.27
CA GLU A 126 5.20 19.53 20.74
C GLU A 126 4.66 19.56 19.32
N GLN A 127 4.92 18.55 18.50
CA GLN A 127 4.35 18.45 17.14
C GLN A 127 2.84 18.17 17.20
N ARG A 128 2.37 17.33 18.12
CA ARG A 128 0.95 17.08 18.34
C ARG A 128 0.21 18.31 18.83
N LEU A 129 0.83 19.09 19.75
CA LEU A 129 0.25 20.34 20.23
C LEU A 129 0.22 21.41 19.12
N ALA A 130 1.28 21.55 18.33
CA ALA A 130 1.33 22.47 17.19
C ALA A 130 0.29 22.10 16.12
N TYR A 131 0.10 20.81 15.84
CA TYR A 131 -0.95 20.32 14.93
C TYR A 131 -2.34 20.70 15.42
N ALA A 132 -2.66 20.45 16.69
CA ALA A 132 -3.97 20.79 17.26
C ALA A 132 -4.20 22.31 17.29
N TYR A 133 -3.17 23.08 17.59
CA TYR A 133 -3.24 24.53 17.58
C TYR A 133 -3.50 25.08 16.17
N LEU A 134 -2.67 24.73 15.19
CA LEU A 134 -2.81 25.21 13.81
C LEU A 134 -4.10 24.70 13.16
N GLY A 135 -4.46 23.44 13.40
CA GLY A 135 -5.72 22.86 12.91
C GLY A 135 -6.95 23.52 13.53
N GLY A 136 -6.95 23.77 14.84
CA GLY A 136 -8.05 24.44 15.55
C GLY A 136 -8.22 25.90 15.12
N VAL A 137 -7.15 26.66 15.04
CA VAL A 137 -7.20 28.05 14.56
C VAL A 137 -7.58 28.10 13.08
N GLY A 138 -7.04 27.18 12.27
CA GLY A 138 -7.40 27.02 10.86
C GLY A 138 -8.90 26.73 10.67
N LEU A 139 -9.49 25.88 11.52
CA LEU A 139 -10.93 25.61 11.50
C LEU A 139 -11.74 26.87 11.81
N ILE A 140 -11.34 27.67 12.81
CA ILE A 140 -11.99 28.95 13.13
C ILE A 140 -11.92 29.89 11.92
N LEU A 141 -10.78 29.98 11.24
CA LEU A 141 -10.61 30.80 10.04
C LEU A 141 -11.50 30.32 8.90
N VAL A 142 -11.62 29.02 8.68
CA VAL A 142 -12.51 28.43 7.66
C VAL A 142 -13.98 28.78 7.98
N LEU A 143 -14.45 28.54 9.18
CA LEU A 143 -15.83 28.79 9.56
C LEU A 143 -16.20 30.26 9.44
N THR A 144 -15.38 31.18 9.98
CA THR A 144 -15.60 32.62 9.89
C THR A 144 -15.47 33.16 8.47
N GLY A 145 -14.51 32.61 7.67
CA GLY A 145 -14.33 32.93 6.28
C GLY A 145 -15.54 32.54 5.44
N LEU A 146 -16.09 31.33 5.65
CA LEU A 146 -17.29 30.87 4.97
C LEU A 146 -18.48 31.79 5.23
N VAL A 147 -18.69 32.24 6.48
CA VAL A 147 -19.75 33.22 6.78
C VAL A 147 -19.55 34.52 6.00
N LYS A 148 -18.30 35.02 5.90
CA LYS A 148 -17.96 36.21 5.12
C LYS A 148 -18.16 36.03 3.60
N VAL A 149 -18.06 34.83 3.08
CA VAL A 149 -18.38 34.51 1.67
C VAL A 149 -19.90 34.39 1.49
N ILE A 150 -20.57 33.60 2.32
CA ILE A 150 -22.00 33.28 2.21
C ILE A 150 -22.84 34.54 2.32
N LYS A 151 -22.46 35.54 3.14
CA LYS A 151 -23.17 36.83 3.25
C LYS A 151 -23.32 37.60 1.94
N ASN A 152 -22.45 37.29 0.96
CA ASN A 152 -22.46 37.92 -0.37
C ASN A 152 -23.36 37.20 -1.39
N LEU A 153 -23.95 36.04 -1.00
CA LEU A 153 -24.84 35.30 -1.89
C LEU A 153 -26.22 35.98 -1.98
N PRO A 154 -26.87 35.96 -3.14
CA PRO A 154 -28.21 36.51 -3.33
C PRO A 154 -29.22 35.85 -2.36
N GLY A 155 -30.03 36.65 -1.70
CA GLY A 155 -31.07 36.18 -0.79
C GLY A 155 -30.61 35.79 0.63
N VAL A 156 -29.30 35.91 0.94
CA VAL A 156 -28.77 35.63 2.27
C VAL A 156 -28.59 36.93 3.04
N TYR A 157 -29.20 37.01 4.23
CA TYR A 157 -29.14 38.17 5.10
C TYR A 157 -28.69 37.75 6.51
N PHE A 158 -27.60 38.31 6.96
CA PHE A 158 -27.12 38.18 8.33
C PHE A 158 -27.23 39.52 9.07
N SER A 159 -27.42 39.49 10.38
CA SER A 159 -27.39 40.71 11.18
C SER A 159 -26.03 41.39 11.12
N PRO A 160 -25.97 42.74 11.12
CA PRO A 160 -24.71 43.48 11.16
C PRO A 160 -23.80 43.08 12.33
N SER A 161 -24.39 42.82 13.49
CA SER A 161 -23.65 42.38 14.69
C SER A 161 -22.94 41.02 14.46
N LEU A 162 -23.61 40.05 13.79
CA LEU A 162 -23.02 38.79 13.47
C LEU A 162 -21.82 38.96 12.51
N ILE A 163 -22.00 39.76 11.44
CA ILE A 163 -20.93 39.97 10.45
C ILE A 163 -19.74 40.68 11.10
N THR A 164 -19.96 41.66 11.94
CA THR A 164 -18.91 42.36 12.69
C THR A 164 -18.19 41.37 13.62
N GLY A 165 -18.92 40.55 14.36
CA GLY A 165 -18.36 39.55 15.25
C GLY A 165 -17.48 38.52 14.46
N MET A 166 -17.99 37.98 13.35
CA MET A 166 -17.25 37.04 12.51
C MET A 166 -16.00 37.68 11.91
N THR A 167 -16.07 38.96 11.52
CA THR A 167 -14.91 39.69 10.99
C THR A 167 -13.83 39.87 12.06
N LEU A 168 -14.21 40.24 13.28
CA LEU A 168 -13.26 40.38 14.39
C LEU A 168 -12.62 39.04 14.74
N ILE A 169 -13.40 37.97 14.88
CA ILE A 169 -12.90 36.63 15.16
C ILE A 169 -11.92 36.19 14.05
N HIS A 170 -12.27 36.38 12.77
CA HIS A 170 -11.41 36.06 11.65
C HIS A 170 -10.09 36.80 11.71
N THR A 171 -10.11 38.09 11.99
CA THR A 171 -8.91 38.93 12.10
C THR A 171 -8.00 38.49 13.25
N PHE A 172 -8.56 38.27 14.44
CA PHE A 172 -7.80 37.80 15.59
C PHE A 172 -7.26 36.38 15.35
N ALA A 173 -8.05 35.47 14.79
CA ALA A 173 -7.62 34.14 14.42
C ALA A 173 -6.47 34.16 13.39
N THR A 174 -6.45 35.12 12.46
CA THR A 174 -5.34 35.31 11.54
C THR A 174 -4.03 35.67 12.27
N ILE A 175 -4.11 36.52 13.29
CA ILE A 175 -2.93 36.85 14.11
C ILE A 175 -2.41 35.60 14.84
N PHE A 176 -3.31 34.83 15.47
CA PHE A 176 -2.94 33.58 16.13
C PHE A 176 -2.39 32.55 15.14
N PHE A 177 -2.97 32.44 13.96
CA PHE A 177 -2.45 31.56 12.91
C PHE A 177 -1.05 31.96 12.48
N LEU A 178 -0.81 33.27 12.26
CA LEU A 178 0.53 33.78 11.93
C LEU A 178 1.55 33.48 13.04
N LEU A 179 1.20 33.70 14.29
CA LEU A 179 2.07 33.39 15.44
C LEU A 179 2.37 31.88 15.50
N GLY A 180 1.38 31.03 15.23
CA GLY A 180 1.58 29.58 15.12
C GLY A 180 2.53 29.18 14.00
N VAL A 181 2.39 29.78 12.82
CA VAL A 181 3.31 29.56 11.68
C VAL A 181 4.72 30.02 12.03
N LEU A 182 4.87 31.19 12.65
CA LEU A 182 6.19 31.71 13.08
C LEU A 182 6.83 30.77 14.12
N ALA A 183 6.07 30.29 15.10
CA ALA A 183 6.56 29.34 16.09
C ALA A 183 6.95 28.00 15.44
N HIS A 184 6.16 27.52 14.49
CA HIS A 184 6.46 26.30 13.72
C HIS A 184 7.80 26.44 12.93
N LEU A 185 8.01 27.56 12.27
CA LEU A 185 9.26 27.85 11.57
C LEU A 185 10.43 28.05 12.55
N ALA A 186 10.21 28.72 13.69
CA ALA A 186 11.23 28.92 14.71
C ALA A 186 11.73 27.59 15.31
N ALA A 187 10.90 26.55 15.36
CA ALA A 187 11.34 25.22 15.78
C ALA A 187 12.48 24.64 14.93
N LEU A 188 12.66 25.11 13.67
CA LEU A 188 13.73 24.69 12.75
C LEU A 188 15.09 25.31 13.10
N ILE A 189 15.12 26.34 13.95
CA ILE A 189 16.38 26.95 14.45
C ILE A 189 17.17 25.92 15.25
N PHE A 190 16.48 25.06 16.00
CA PHE A 190 17.11 24.01 16.78
C PHE A 190 17.74 22.93 15.87
N LYS A 191 19.04 22.69 16.07
CA LYS A 191 19.82 21.74 15.25
C LYS A 191 19.19 20.34 15.22
N VAL A 192 18.61 19.91 16.33
CA VAL A 192 17.96 18.60 16.50
C VAL A 192 16.72 18.43 15.60
N ASN A 193 16.07 19.52 15.17
CA ASN A 193 14.91 19.50 14.28
C ASN A 193 15.27 19.58 12.78
N ARG A 194 16.52 19.90 12.43
CA ARG A 194 16.93 20.11 11.02
C ARG A 194 16.74 18.87 10.13
N PRO A 195 16.94 17.61 10.60
CA PRO A 195 16.64 16.42 9.79
C PRO A 195 15.18 16.35 9.34
N LEU A 196 14.25 16.94 10.12
CA LEU A 196 12.84 17.02 9.76
C LEU A 196 12.55 17.91 8.57
N VAL A 197 13.39 18.95 8.33
CA VAL A 197 13.28 19.78 7.12
C VAL A 197 13.46 18.95 5.88
N LYS A 198 14.49 18.09 5.84
CA LYS A 198 14.71 17.16 4.72
C LYS A 198 13.51 16.22 4.54
N SER A 199 12.90 15.77 5.64
CA SER A 199 11.78 14.84 5.58
C SER A 199 10.50 15.43 4.95
N ILE A 200 10.27 16.74 5.11
CA ILE A 200 9.13 17.45 4.51
C ILE A 200 9.24 17.56 2.97
N PHE A 201 10.42 17.41 2.39
CA PHE A 201 10.62 17.38 0.94
C PHE A 201 10.72 15.96 0.39
N THR A 202 11.35 15.06 1.13
CA THR A 202 11.71 13.72 0.65
C THR A 202 10.83 12.61 1.20
N GLY A 203 10.09 12.86 2.26
CA GLY A 203 9.37 11.87 3.04
C GLY A 203 10.27 10.98 3.90
N LYS A 204 11.58 11.20 3.92
CA LYS A 204 12.57 10.29 4.50
C LYS A 204 13.36 10.94 5.64
N VAL A 205 13.76 10.11 6.62
CA VAL A 205 14.72 10.47 7.69
C VAL A 205 15.80 9.40 7.78
N ASP A 206 16.94 9.78 8.36
CA ASP A 206 18.02 8.85 8.62
C ASP A 206 17.64 7.94 9.80
N LEU A 207 18.04 6.67 9.74
CA LEU A 207 17.70 5.65 10.73
C LEU A 207 18.28 6.01 12.10
N GLU A 208 19.52 6.52 12.13
CA GLU A 208 20.20 7.00 13.34
C GLU A 208 19.38 8.09 14.04
N TYR A 209 18.89 9.08 13.27
CA TYR A 209 18.00 10.10 13.80
C TYR A 209 16.69 9.54 14.38
N ALA A 210 16.10 8.53 13.73
CA ALA A 210 14.91 7.88 14.25
C ALA A 210 15.21 7.09 15.55
N GLN A 211 16.36 6.44 15.62
CA GLN A 211 16.84 5.72 16.82
C GLN A 211 17.07 6.65 18.00
N ASP A 212 17.73 7.77 17.77
CA ASP A 212 18.13 8.70 18.83
C ASP A 212 16.92 9.48 19.36
N ARG A 213 16.04 9.96 18.48
CA ARG A 213 15.00 10.89 18.89
C ARG A 213 13.58 10.32 18.91
N HIS A 214 13.31 9.29 18.12
CA HIS A 214 12.01 8.64 18.02
C HIS A 214 12.10 7.18 18.49
N THR A 215 12.67 6.95 19.69
CA THR A 215 13.03 5.64 20.23
C THR A 215 11.87 4.66 20.24
N ILE A 216 10.67 5.08 20.65
CA ILE A 216 9.46 4.22 20.67
C ILE A 216 9.09 3.78 19.24
N TRP A 217 9.07 4.75 18.31
CA TRP A 217 8.77 4.45 16.90
C TRP A 217 9.85 3.56 16.25
N TYR A 218 11.12 3.80 16.59
CA TYR A 218 12.23 2.95 16.13
C TYR A 218 12.08 1.51 16.61
N ASP A 219 11.82 1.32 17.91
CA ASP A 219 11.65 -0.01 18.52
C ASP A 219 10.46 -0.77 17.87
N GLU A 220 9.34 -0.10 17.65
CA GLU A 220 8.18 -0.67 16.94
C GLU A 220 8.53 -1.10 15.51
N MET A 221 9.25 -0.27 14.77
CA MET A 221 9.69 -0.62 13.41
C MET A 221 10.61 -1.84 13.38
N MET A 222 11.54 -1.94 14.34
CA MET A 222 12.46 -3.07 14.42
C MET A 222 11.75 -4.35 14.80
N LYS A 223 10.79 -4.28 15.72
CA LYS A 223 9.94 -5.41 16.10
C LYS A 223 9.14 -5.91 14.90
N ASN A 224 8.42 -5.01 14.21
CA ASN A 224 7.63 -5.35 13.03
C ASN A 224 8.49 -5.94 11.90
N LYS A 225 9.73 -5.45 11.72
CA LYS A 225 10.68 -6.01 10.76
C LYS A 225 11.09 -7.45 11.11
N GLY A 226 11.30 -7.72 12.39
CA GLY A 226 11.57 -9.07 12.89
C GLY A 226 10.39 -10.01 12.65
N GLU A 227 9.18 -9.60 12.97
CA GLU A 227 7.95 -10.37 12.74
C GLU A 227 7.71 -10.66 11.25
N VAL A 228 7.88 -9.66 10.37
CA VAL A 228 7.74 -9.83 8.91
C VAL A 228 8.80 -10.79 8.36
N LYS A 229 10.02 -10.76 8.88
CA LYS A 229 11.09 -11.65 8.45
C LYS A 229 10.78 -13.11 8.84
N VAL A 230 10.35 -13.34 10.08
CA VAL A 230 9.94 -14.67 10.56
C VAL A 230 8.74 -15.18 9.75
N GLU A 231 7.74 -14.35 9.48
CA GLU A 231 6.58 -14.73 8.67
C GLU A 231 6.93 -15.07 7.21
N ALA A 232 7.93 -14.40 6.64
CA ALA A 232 8.43 -14.69 5.31
C ALA A 232 9.21 -16.02 5.27
N GLU A 233 10.08 -16.27 6.27
CA GLU A 233 10.82 -17.52 6.42
C GLU A 233 9.87 -18.72 6.60
N VAL A 234 8.85 -18.60 7.47
CA VAL A 234 7.82 -19.63 7.67
C VAL A 234 7.01 -19.88 6.38
N LYS A 235 6.65 -18.85 5.62
CA LYS A 235 5.95 -19.02 4.33
C LYS A 235 6.80 -19.71 3.28
N GLU A 236 8.10 -19.44 3.25
CA GLU A 236 9.02 -20.14 2.35
C GLU A 236 9.20 -21.61 2.75
N GLU A 237 9.33 -21.91 4.05
CA GLU A 237 9.41 -23.29 4.55
C GLU A 237 8.15 -24.09 4.23
N VAL A 238 6.96 -23.55 4.52
CA VAL A 238 5.66 -24.18 4.22
C VAL A 238 5.48 -24.40 2.70
N LYS A 239 5.93 -23.46 1.87
CA LYS A 239 5.90 -23.62 0.42
C LYS A 239 6.85 -24.71 -0.07
N ALA A 240 8.04 -24.80 0.51
CA ALA A 240 9.02 -25.83 0.19
C ALA A 240 8.55 -27.22 0.62
N GLU A 241 7.91 -27.32 1.80
CA GLU A 241 7.34 -28.58 2.32
C GLU A 241 6.20 -29.07 1.43
N ARG A 242 5.28 -28.18 1.08
CA ARG A 242 4.17 -28.48 0.16
C ARG A 242 4.66 -28.91 -1.23
N SER A 243 5.73 -28.29 -1.73
CA SER A 243 6.33 -28.69 -3.01
C SER A 243 6.94 -30.10 -2.95
N ARG A 244 7.54 -30.48 -1.81
CA ARG A 244 8.05 -31.86 -1.58
C ARG A 244 6.92 -32.88 -1.50
N GLU A 245 5.82 -32.54 -0.80
CA GLU A 245 4.64 -33.42 -0.72
C GLU A 245 4.02 -33.68 -2.09
N VAL A 246 3.92 -32.64 -2.93
CA VAL A 246 3.42 -32.77 -4.31
C VAL A 246 4.36 -33.66 -5.14
N GLU A 247 5.67 -33.45 -5.07
CA GLU A 247 6.65 -34.28 -5.80
C GLU A 247 6.62 -35.76 -5.35
N VAL A 248 6.43 -36.00 -4.05
CA VAL A 248 6.26 -37.37 -3.52
C VAL A 248 4.95 -38.00 -4.01
N ALA A 249 3.85 -37.23 -4.00
CA ALA A 249 2.56 -37.70 -4.50
C ALA A 249 2.60 -38.02 -6.00
N GLU A 250 3.23 -37.17 -6.82
CA GLU A 250 3.41 -37.41 -8.25
C GLU A 250 4.23 -38.69 -8.52
N LYS A 251 5.33 -38.89 -7.79
CA LYS A 251 6.12 -40.17 -7.90
C LYS A 251 5.32 -41.39 -7.48
N PHE A 252 4.44 -41.26 -6.47
CA PHE A 252 3.60 -42.36 -6.04
C PHE A 252 2.56 -42.75 -7.10
N ILE A 253 1.93 -41.73 -7.73
CA ILE A 253 0.96 -41.90 -8.82
C ILE A 253 1.65 -42.54 -10.04
N GLU A 254 2.86 -42.06 -10.40
CA GLU A 254 3.64 -42.63 -11.53
C GLU A 254 4.03 -44.08 -11.26
N THR A 255 4.39 -44.43 -10.03
CA THR A 255 4.75 -45.82 -9.64
C THR A 255 3.54 -46.76 -9.63
N GLU A 256 2.34 -46.26 -9.26
CA GLU A 256 1.11 -47.10 -9.34
C GLU A 256 0.65 -47.28 -10.79
N SER A 257 0.70 -46.24 -11.63
CA SER A 257 0.32 -46.34 -13.04
C SER A 257 1.22 -47.36 -13.80
N ILE A 258 2.52 -47.40 -13.51
CA ILE A 258 3.45 -48.39 -14.08
C ILE A 258 3.11 -49.81 -13.60
N LYS A 259 2.63 -50.01 -12.38
CA LYS A 259 2.19 -51.32 -11.85
C LYS A 259 0.89 -51.80 -12.48
N GLU A 260 -0.05 -50.91 -12.79
CA GLU A 260 -1.30 -51.26 -13.48
C GLU A 260 -1.03 -51.64 -14.96
N ASP A 261 -0.20 -50.90 -15.68
CA ASP A 261 0.17 -51.19 -17.08
C ASP A 261 0.91 -52.53 -17.23
N VAL A 262 1.76 -52.90 -16.27
CA VAL A 262 2.47 -54.21 -16.29
C VAL A 262 1.54 -55.39 -15.99
N LYS A 263 0.43 -55.18 -15.27
CA LYS A 263 -0.46 -56.30 -14.86
C LYS A 263 -1.49 -56.68 -15.91
N MET A 264 -1.72 -55.88 -16.97
CA MET A 264 -2.78 -56.10 -17.96
C MET A 264 -2.27 -56.50 -19.37
N ALA A 265 -1.00 -56.22 -19.70
CA ALA A 265 -0.50 -56.43 -21.05
C ALA A 265 0.01 -57.84 -21.24
N THR A 266 -0.63 -58.64 -22.13
CA THR A 266 -0.21 -59.97 -22.54
C THR A 266 0.38 -59.91 -23.96
N THR A 267 1.50 -60.57 -24.19
CA THR A 267 2.13 -60.67 -25.52
C THR A 267 2.18 -62.12 -25.96
N LEU A 268 1.68 -62.40 -27.17
CA LEU A 268 1.71 -63.75 -27.79
C LEU A 268 2.42 -63.68 -29.14
N LYS A 269 3.15 -64.75 -29.49
CA LYS A 269 3.76 -64.93 -30.82
C LYS A 269 2.80 -65.66 -31.74
N VAL A 270 2.55 -65.11 -32.94
CA VAL A 270 1.62 -65.64 -33.91
C VAL A 270 2.32 -65.92 -35.24
N LYS A 271 2.18 -67.13 -35.74
CA LYS A 271 2.72 -67.55 -37.06
C LYS A 271 1.68 -67.40 -38.16
N GLY A 272 2.18 -67.13 -39.39
CA GLY A 272 1.35 -67.06 -40.59
C GLY A 272 0.91 -65.67 -40.98
N MET A 273 1.26 -64.62 -40.21
CA MET A 273 1.00 -63.23 -40.55
C MET A 273 2.08 -62.75 -41.53
N SER A 274 1.71 -62.30 -42.73
CA SER A 274 2.64 -61.86 -43.77
C SER A 274 2.26 -60.48 -44.39
N CYS A 275 1.08 -59.95 -44.10
CA CYS A 275 0.58 -58.72 -44.69
C CYS A 275 -0.38 -57.97 -43.79
N GLN A 276 -0.70 -56.74 -44.14
CA GLN A 276 -1.61 -55.88 -43.39
C GLN A 276 -3.00 -56.43 -43.20
N HIS A 277 -3.49 -57.30 -44.11
CA HIS A 277 -4.75 -58.00 -44.00
C HIS A 277 -4.77 -59.01 -42.84
N CYS A 278 -3.60 -59.68 -42.65
CA CYS A 278 -3.42 -60.62 -41.52
C CYS A 278 -3.54 -59.86 -40.18
N VAL A 279 -2.94 -58.67 -40.09
CA VAL A 279 -3.03 -57.82 -38.89
C VAL A 279 -4.48 -57.48 -38.55
N MET A 280 -5.28 -57.07 -39.55
CA MET A 280 -6.69 -56.76 -39.34
C MET A 280 -7.52 -57.98 -38.90
N SER A 281 -7.24 -59.14 -39.47
CA SER A 281 -7.95 -60.37 -39.14
C SER A 281 -7.70 -60.81 -37.68
N VAL A 282 -6.44 -60.79 -37.23
CA VAL A 282 -6.07 -61.13 -35.86
C VAL A 282 -6.60 -60.11 -34.86
N THR A 283 -6.48 -58.80 -35.20
CA THR A 283 -7.02 -57.72 -34.37
C THR A 283 -8.53 -57.84 -34.20
N LYS A 284 -9.27 -58.18 -35.27
CA LYS A 284 -10.71 -58.38 -35.24
C LYS A 284 -11.08 -59.62 -34.43
N ALA A 285 -10.40 -60.76 -34.60
CA ALA A 285 -10.66 -61.98 -33.85
C ALA A 285 -10.49 -61.81 -32.35
N LEU A 286 -9.38 -61.17 -31.93
CA LEU A 286 -9.14 -60.88 -30.53
C LEU A 286 -10.05 -59.78 -29.95
N GLY A 287 -10.39 -58.78 -30.74
CA GLY A 287 -11.30 -57.71 -30.33
C GLY A 287 -12.75 -58.18 -30.14
N GLN A 288 -13.14 -59.34 -30.62
CA GLN A 288 -14.45 -59.98 -30.39
C GLN A 288 -14.54 -60.72 -29.06
N LEU A 289 -13.41 -60.95 -28.38
CA LEU A 289 -13.38 -61.59 -27.07
C LEU A 289 -13.68 -60.57 -25.98
N GLU A 290 -14.73 -60.81 -25.25
CA GLU A 290 -15.15 -59.95 -24.13
C GLU A 290 -14.06 -59.97 -23.03
N GLY A 291 -13.39 -58.85 -22.81
CA GLY A 291 -12.27 -58.74 -21.86
C GLY A 291 -10.91 -58.50 -22.49
N ILE A 292 -10.79 -58.56 -23.81
CA ILE A 292 -9.58 -58.20 -24.55
C ILE A 292 -9.71 -56.79 -25.10
N LYS A 293 -8.73 -55.94 -24.81
CA LYS A 293 -8.67 -54.53 -25.25
C LYS A 293 -7.26 -54.18 -25.77
N ASN A 294 -7.15 -53.07 -26.45
CA ASN A 294 -5.89 -52.48 -26.91
C ASN A 294 -5.01 -53.46 -27.70
N VAL A 295 -5.58 -54.22 -28.62
CA VAL A 295 -4.88 -55.20 -29.44
C VAL A 295 -3.93 -54.50 -30.43
N GLN A 296 -2.66 -54.74 -30.29
CA GLN A 296 -1.60 -54.23 -31.17
C GLN A 296 -0.82 -55.41 -31.80
N VAL A 297 -0.65 -55.40 -33.11
CA VAL A 297 0.04 -56.45 -33.84
C VAL A 297 1.28 -55.90 -34.46
N ASP A 298 2.44 -56.46 -34.08
CA ASP A 298 3.73 -56.18 -34.71
C ASP A 298 4.04 -57.25 -35.76
N LEU A 299 3.83 -56.89 -37.01
CA LEU A 299 4.02 -57.80 -38.14
C LEU A 299 5.51 -58.20 -38.33
N ALA A 300 6.45 -57.31 -38.04
CA ALA A 300 7.89 -57.57 -38.22
C ALA A 300 8.40 -58.58 -37.19
N LYS A 301 7.86 -58.59 -35.98
CA LYS A 301 8.21 -59.53 -34.91
C LYS A 301 7.30 -60.74 -34.81
N GLY A 302 6.17 -60.72 -35.50
CA GLY A 302 5.12 -61.75 -35.38
C GLY A 302 4.50 -61.77 -33.99
N GLU A 303 4.40 -60.62 -33.30
CA GLU A 303 3.91 -60.51 -31.93
C GLU A 303 2.59 -59.75 -31.90
N VAL A 304 1.71 -60.23 -31.03
CA VAL A 304 0.42 -59.57 -30.73
C VAL A 304 0.36 -59.24 -29.25
N ARG A 305 0.22 -57.97 -28.96
CA ARG A 305 0.09 -57.43 -27.59
C ARG A 305 -1.34 -56.95 -27.35
N PHE A 306 -1.90 -57.28 -26.20
CA PHE A 306 -3.25 -56.88 -25.82
C PHE A 306 -3.41 -56.88 -24.32
N ASP A 307 -4.40 -56.12 -23.85
CA ASP A 307 -4.79 -56.08 -22.44
C ASP A 307 -5.87 -57.10 -22.16
N ASN A 308 -5.61 -58.00 -21.20
CA ASN A 308 -6.57 -59.01 -20.78
C ASN A 308 -7.25 -58.57 -19.46
N THR A 309 -8.34 -57.79 -19.57
CA THR A 309 -9.01 -57.14 -18.43
C THR A 309 -9.98 -58.02 -17.67
N LYS A 310 -10.40 -59.17 -18.25
CA LYS A 310 -11.35 -60.12 -17.62
C LYS A 310 -10.75 -61.52 -17.43
N GLU A 311 -9.41 -61.62 -17.41
CA GLU A 311 -8.70 -62.90 -17.26
C GLU A 311 -9.20 -63.98 -18.24
N VAL A 312 -9.40 -63.62 -19.50
CA VAL A 312 -9.81 -64.57 -20.54
C VAL A 312 -8.76 -65.69 -20.61
N PRO A 313 -9.17 -66.98 -20.49
CA PRO A 313 -8.23 -68.10 -20.47
C PRO A 313 -7.42 -68.23 -21.75
N PRO A 314 -6.12 -68.55 -21.68
CA PRO A 314 -5.23 -68.62 -22.84
C PRO A 314 -5.77 -69.48 -23.99
N HIS A 315 -6.38 -70.65 -23.70
CA HIS A 315 -6.93 -71.52 -24.71
C HIS A 315 -8.06 -70.90 -25.57
N ARG A 316 -8.78 -69.91 -25.02
CA ARG A 316 -9.82 -69.18 -25.79
C ARG A 316 -9.22 -68.14 -26.69
N ILE A 317 -8.12 -67.55 -26.27
CA ILE A 317 -7.33 -66.56 -27.05
C ILE A 317 -6.63 -67.29 -28.22
N GLU A 318 -5.99 -68.42 -27.95
CA GLU A 318 -5.37 -69.27 -28.95
C GLU A 318 -6.39 -69.76 -29.98
N LYS A 319 -7.50 -70.29 -29.56
CA LYS A 319 -8.60 -70.73 -30.41
C LYS A 319 -9.13 -69.62 -31.33
N ALA A 320 -9.31 -68.42 -30.84
CA ALA A 320 -9.74 -67.28 -31.67
C ALA A 320 -8.72 -66.87 -32.75
N ILE A 321 -7.44 -67.03 -32.45
CA ILE A 321 -6.34 -66.80 -33.44
C ILE A 321 -6.30 -67.95 -34.48
N GLU A 322 -6.50 -69.17 -34.04
CA GLU A 322 -6.54 -70.37 -34.93
C GLU A 322 -7.80 -70.34 -35.85
N GLU A 323 -8.95 -69.99 -35.35
CA GLU A 323 -10.16 -69.81 -36.15
C GLU A 323 -10.03 -68.68 -37.19
N ALA A 324 -9.18 -67.70 -36.94
CA ALA A 324 -8.82 -66.65 -37.90
C ALA A 324 -7.78 -67.13 -38.94
N GLY A 325 -7.30 -68.36 -38.83
CA GLY A 325 -6.39 -68.98 -39.78
C GLY A 325 -4.89 -68.81 -39.48
N TYR A 326 -4.54 -68.47 -38.20
CA TYR A 326 -3.14 -68.23 -37.77
C TYR A 326 -2.80 -69.16 -36.59
N GLY A 327 -1.51 -69.51 -36.49
CA GLY A 327 -1.01 -70.38 -35.40
C GLY A 327 -0.35 -69.59 -34.28
N VAL A 328 -0.62 -69.95 -33.01
CA VAL A 328 0.05 -69.40 -31.84
C VAL A 328 1.31 -70.22 -31.55
N ILE A 329 2.43 -69.57 -31.22
CA ILE A 329 3.67 -70.20 -30.76
C ILE A 329 3.71 -70.02 -29.26
N SER A 330 3.56 -71.13 -28.55
CA SER A 330 3.76 -71.20 -27.08
C SER A 330 5.18 -70.86 -26.71
#